data_f5e58551209bc924e6f307e0fd853289
#
_entry.id   f5e58551209bc924e6f307e0fd853289
#
_cell.length_a   1.000
_cell.length_b   1.000
_cell.length_c   1.000
_cell.angle_alpha   90.00
_cell.angle_beta   90.00
_cell.angle_gamma   90.00
#
_symmetry.space_group_name_H-M   'P 1'
#
loop_
_entity.id
_entity.type
_entity.pdbx_description
1 polymer ?
#
loop_
_entity_poly.entity_id
_entity_poly.type
_entity_poly.pdbx_seq_one_letter_code
_entity_poly.pdbx_strand_id
1 'polypeptide(L)'
;MSNASPQPVCGAIVEEELQLTLVELCQACHVSEQVVITWVIEGALEVVGDVPQDWRFTGPSLRRAKLALWLTRDLEINPPGVALALDLLDDIAALQAQLQRSAAC
;
A
#
# COMPACT_ATOMS: atom_id res chain seq x y z
N MET A 1 -8.15 28.25 5.60
CA MET A 1 -7.86 27.97 5.89
C MET A 1 -7.58 27.09 6.64
N SER A 2 -7.01 27.00 7.12
CA SER A 2 -6.74 26.14 8.01
C SER A 2 -7.40 24.89 8.01
N ASN A 3 -8.30 24.73 7.23
CA ASN A 3 -8.97 23.52 7.16
C ASN A 3 -8.15 22.41 6.69
N ALA A 4 -7.10 22.69 5.99
CA ALA A 4 -6.29 21.64 5.46
C ALA A 4 -5.65 20.78 6.53
N SER A 5 -5.34 21.37 7.67
CA SER A 5 -4.66 20.62 8.70
C SER A 5 -5.50 19.51 9.28
N PRO A 6 -6.73 19.73 9.65
CA PRO A 6 -7.52 18.63 10.20
C PRO A 6 -7.80 17.55 9.18
N GLN A 7 -7.94 17.93 7.93
CA GLN A 7 -8.32 16.96 6.94
C GLN A 7 -7.28 15.86 6.72
N PRO A 8 -5.98 16.18 6.60
CA PRO A 8 -5.00 15.10 6.47
C PRO A 8 -5.00 14.15 7.65
N VAL A 9 -5.19 14.68 8.85
CA VAL A 9 -5.22 13.82 10.03
C VAL A 9 -6.44 12.93 10.00
N CYS A 10 -7.58 13.47 9.64
CA CYS A 10 -8.79 12.68 9.55
C CYS A 10 -8.67 11.61 8.48
N GLY A 11 -8.05 11.95 7.35
CA GLY A 11 -7.86 10.99 6.30
C GLY A 11 -6.98 9.83 6.71
N ALA A 12 -5.93 10.10 7.47
CA ALA A 12 -5.05 9.04 7.94
C ALA A 12 -5.78 8.12 8.90
N ILE A 13 -6.58 8.66 9.80
CA ILE A 13 -7.35 7.86 10.74
C ILE A 13 -8.33 6.97 10.00
N VAL A 14 -9.03 7.53 9.01
CA VAL A 14 -10.00 6.77 8.24
C VAL A 14 -9.29 5.64 7.49
N GLU A 15 -8.11 5.89 6.93
CA GLU A 15 -7.37 4.85 6.24
C GLU A 15 -6.99 3.71 7.17
N GLU A 16 -6.57 4.04 8.38
CA GLU A 16 -6.17 3.01 9.33
C GLU A 16 -7.36 2.14 9.74
N GLU A 17 -8.55 2.71 9.75
CA GLU A 17 -9.75 1.97 10.11
C GLU A 17 -10.33 1.19 8.96
N LEU A 18 -9.94 1.50 7.74
CA LEU A 18 -10.46 0.83 6.57
C LEU A 18 -9.94 -0.60 6.53
N GLN A 19 -10.85 -1.56 6.36
CA GLN A 19 -10.48 -2.96 6.22
C GLN A 19 -11.22 -3.55 5.05
N LEU A 20 -10.45 -4.01 4.07
CA LEU A 20 -10.99 -4.59 2.85
C LEU A 20 -10.74 -6.09 2.83
N THR A 21 -11.71 -6.84 2.35
CA THR A 21 -11.51 -8.25 2.08
C THR A 21 -10.69 -8.41 0.79
N LEU A 22 -10.24 -9.63 0.53
CA LEU A 22 -9.52 -9.92 -0.72
C LEU A 22 -10.36 -9.55 -1.93
N VAL A 23 -11.64 -9.94 -1.93
CA VAL A 23 -12.53 -9.64 -3.04
C VAL A 23 -12.68 -8.14 -3.25
N GLU A 24 -12.85 -7.40 -2.15
CA GLU A 24 -12.99 -5.95 -2.22
C GLU A 24 -11.75 -5.28 -2.76
N LEU A 25 -10.57 -5.75 -2.35
CA LEU A 25 -9.32 -5.19 -2.85
C LEU A 25 -9.17 -5.46 -4.34
N CYS A 26 -9.49 -6.69 -4.76
CA CYS A 26 -9.42 -7.04 -6.17
C CYS A 26 -10.35 -6.18 -7.01
N GLN A 27 -11.55 -5.91 -6.51
CA GLN A 27 -12.49 -5.04 -7.21
C GLN A 27 -11.97 -3.61 -7.30
N ALA A 28 -11.39 -3.12 -6.22
CA ALA A 28 -10.87 -1.75 -6.20
C ALA A 28 -9.71 -1.56 -7.17
N CYS A 29 -8.89 -2.59 -7.37
CA CYS A 29 -7.72 -2.51 -8.23
C CYS A 29 -7.96 -3.09 -9.62
N HIS A 30 -9.11 -3.72 -9.85
CA HIS A 30 -9.42 -4.37 -11.13
C HIS A 30 -8.39 -5.45 -11.48
N VAL A 31 -8.07 -6.29 -10.53
CA VAL A 31 -7.15 -7.41 -10.73
C VAL A 31 -7.78 -8.69 -10.20
N SER A 32 -7.20 -9.83 -10.59
CA SER A 32 -7.68 -11.12 -10.12
C SER A 32 -7.16 -11.39 -8.71
N GLU A 33 -7.81 -12.32 -8.02
CA GLU A 33 -7.37 -12.73 -6.69
C GLU A 33 -5.97 -13.31 -6.74
N GLN A 34 -5.65 -14.04 -7.81
CA GLN A 34 -4.34 -14.66 -7.92
C GLN A 34 -3.22 -13.62 -7.91
N VAL A 35 -3.45 -12.48 -8.55
CA VAL A 35 -2.45 -11.41 -8.59
C VAL A 35 -2.21 -10.88 -7.17
N VAL A 36 -3.28 -10.62 -6.42
CA VAL A 36 -3.15 -10.09 -5.07
C VAL A 36 -2.49 -11.12 -4.16
N ILE A 37 -2.89 -12.38 -4.28
CA ILE A 37 -2.30 -13.45 -3.47
C ILE A 37 -0.78 -13.52 -3.73
N THR A 38 -0.38 -13.42 -4.99
CA THR A 38 1.03 -13.43 -5.33
C THR A 38 1.77 -12.26 -4.68
N TRP A 39 1.17 -11.06 -4.72
CA TRP A 39 1.77 -9.90 -4.06
C TRP A 39 1.97 -10.12 -2.57
N VAL A 40 0.99 -10.75 -1.90
CA VAL A 40 1.12 -11.04 -0.47
C VAL A 40 2.24 -12.04 -0.23
N ILE A 41 2.27 -13.11 -1.02
CA ILE A 41 3.29 -14.15 -0.88
C ILE A 41 4.69 -13.57 -1.08
N GLU A 42 4.85 -12.66 -2.04
CA GLU A 42 6.16 -12.07 -2.32
C GLU A 42 6.52 -10.95 -1.36
N GLY A 43 5.63 -10.61 -0.44
CA GLY A 43 5.94 -9.59 0.55
C GLY A 43 5.63 -8.16 0.11
N ALA A 44 4.96 -7.99 -1.02
CA ALA A 44 4.61 -6.66 -1.50
C ALA A 44 3.49 -6.02 -0.68
N LEU A 45 2.58 -6.83 -0.17
CA LEU A 45 1.44 -6.36 0.62
C LEU A 45 1.41 -7.08 1.95
N GLU A 46 1.01 -6.36 2.99
CA GLU A 46 0.78 -6.92 4.30
C GLU A 46 -0.70 -7.15 4.51
N VAL A 47 -1.03 -8.25 5.17
CA VAL A 47 -2.42 -8.58 5.48
C VAL A 47 -2.52 -9.03 6.92
N VAL A 48 -3.74 -8.95 7.44
CA VAL A 48 -4.09 -9.54 8.72
C VAL A 48 -4.97 -10.75 8.41
N GLY A 49 -4.63 -11.90 8.98
CA GLY A 49 -5.37 -13.14 8.77
C GLY A 49 -4.46 -14.25 8.25
N ASP A 50 -4.89 -15.50 8.46
CA ASP A 50 -4.05 -16.65 8.16
C ASP A 50 -4.29 -17.22 6.77
N VAL A 51 -5.52 -17.17 6.29
CA VAL A 51 -5.88 -17.72 4.99
C VAL A 51 -6.55 -16.64 4.16
N PRO A 52 -6.51 -16.76 2.82
CA PRO A 52 -7.04 -15.68 1.97
C PRO A 52 -8.48 -15.30 2.25
N GLN A 53 -9.33 -16.24 2.68
CA GLN A 53 -10.71 -15.93 2.99
C GLN A 53 -10.84 -15.00 4.18
N ASP A 54 -9.86 -15.03 5.08
CA ASP A 54 -9.89 -14.22 6.30
C ASP A 54 -9.03 -12.96 6.19
N TRP A 55 -8.37 -12.76 5.09
CA TRP A 55 -7.47 -11.62 4.92
C TRP A 55 -8.22 -10.30 5.01
N ARG A 56 -7.56 -9.34 5.65
CA ARG A 56 -8.05 -7.96 5.71
C ARG A 56 -6.92 -7.03 5.32
N PHE A 57 -7.22 -6.09 4.44
CA PHE A 57 -6.26 -5.13 3.94
C PHE A 57 -6.64 -3.74 4.42
N THR A 58 -5.64 -2.96 4.83
CA THR A 58 -5.86 -1.59 5.31
C THR A 58 -5.81 -0.60 4.15
N GLY A 59 -6.12 0.66 4.45
CA GLY A 59 -6.00 1.73 3.46
C GLY A 59 -4.59 1.85 2.90
N PRO A 60 -3.54 1.84 3.75
CA PRO A 60 -2.17 1.83 3.22
C PRO A 60 -1.90 0.66 2.29
N SER A 61 -2.43 -0.52 2.58
CA SER A 61 -2.27 -1.67 1.68
C SER A 61 -2.97 -1.43 0.35
N LEU A 62 -4.12 -0.76 0.35
CA LEU A 62 -4.79 -0.43 -0.90
C LEU A 62 -3.92 0.49 -1.75
N ARG A 63 -3.30 1.51 -1.14
CA ARG A 63 -2.41 2.39 -1.89
C ARG A 63 -1.20 1.62 -2.43
N ARG A 64 -0.64 0.72 -1.63
CA ARG A 64 0.47 -0.11 -2.09
C ARG A 64 0.04 -1.01 -3.25
N ALA A 65 -1.16 -1.56 -3.19
CA ALA A 65 -1.66 -2.42 -4.26
C ALA A 65 -1.80 -1.66 -5.57
N LYS A 66 -2.28 -0.42 -5.50
CA LYS A 66 -2.40 0.40 -6.71
C LYS A 66 -1.02 0.71 -7.30
N LEU A 67 -0.04 0.97 -6.45
CA LEU A 67 1.32 1.21 -6.90
C LEU A 67 1.93 -0.07 -7.48
N ALA A 68 1.68 -1.22 -6.84
CA ALA A 68 2.13 -2.50 -7.36
C ALA A 68 1.55 -2.77 -8.75
N LEU A 69 0.29 -2.42 -8.94
CA LEU A 69 -0.35 -2.58 -10.23
C LEU A 69 0.32 -1.73 -11.30
N TRP A 70 0.62 -0.48 -10.97
CA TRP A 70 1.32 0.40 -11.90
C TRP A 70 2.70 -0.15 -12.25
N LEU A 71 3.46 -0.60 -11.25
CA LEU A 71 4.78 -1.18 -11.50
C LEU A 71 4.69 -2.42 -12.39
N THR A 72 3.66 -3.22 -12.18
CA THR A 72 3.48 -4.44 -12.96
C THR A 72 3.09 -4.14 -14.40
N ARG A 73 2.13 -3.24 -14.60
CA ARG A 73 1.59 -2.99 -15.94
C ARG A 73 2.45 -2.06 -16.77
N ASP A 74 2.87 -0.95 -16.16
CA ASP A 74 3.57 0.06 -16.94
C ASP A 74 5.05 -0.20 -17.04
N LEU A 75 5.66 -0.78 -16.01
CA LEU A 75 7.09 -1.06 -16.00
C LEU A 75 7.39 -2.53 -16.17
N GLU A 76 6.37 -3.37 -16.23
CA GLU A 76 6.51 -4.81 -16.49
C GLU A 76 7.46 -5.49 -15.50
N ILE A 77 7.37 -5.09 -14.23
CA ILE A 77 8.21 -5.66 -13.19
C ILE A 77 7.51 -6.90 -12.64
N ASN A 78 8.27 -7.98 -12.45
CA ASN A 78 7.70 -9.22 -11.91
C ASN A 78 7.39 -9.07 -10.41
N PRO A 79 6.59 -9.98 -9.81
CA PRO A 79 6.19 -9.82 -8.42
C PRO A 79 7.33 -9.67 -7.41
N PRO A 80 8.42 -10.46 -7.47
CA PRO A 80 9.53 -10.20 -6.54
C PRO A 80 10.14 -8.81 -6.72
N GLY A 81 10.24 -8.34 -7.97
CA GLY A 81 10.75 -7.00 -8.23
C GLY A 81 9.81 -5.93 -7.73
N VAL A 82 8.49 -6.16 -7.82
CA VAL A 82 7.51 -5.22 -7.27
C VAL A 82 7.70 -5.10 -5.77
N ALA A 83 7.87 -6.22 -5.07
CA ALA A 83 8.08 -6.19 -3.62
C ALA A 83 9.34 -5.39 -3.27
N LEU A 84 10.44 -5.63 -3.99
CA LEU A 84 11.68 -4.89 -3.77
C LEU A 84 11.49 -3.40 -4.05
N ALA A 85 10.84 -3.05 -5.15
CA ALA A 85 10.63 -1.66 -5.51
C ALA A 85 9.80 -0.94 -4.46
N LEU A 86 8.74 -1.58 -3.94
CA LEU A 86 7.91 -0.96 -2.92
C LEU A 86 8.69 -0.74 -1.63
N ASP A 87 9.54 -1.70 -1.25
CA ASP A 87 10.36 -1.53 -0.06
C ASP A 87 11.36 -0.39 -0.22
N LEU A 88 11.96 -0.27 -1.41
CA LEU A 88 12.89 0.83 -1.67
C LEU A 88 12.18 2.17 -1.66
N LEU A 89 10.96 2.24 -2.18
CA LEU A 89 10.17 3.47 -2.14
C LEU A 89 9.82 3.85 -0.70
N ASP A 90 9.54 2.86 0.15
CA ASP A 90 9.32 3.12 1.56
C ASP A 90 10.57 3.69 2.22
N ASP A 91 11.74 3.13 1.90
CA ASP A 91 13.00 3.62 2.44
C ASP A 91 13.27 5.05 1.99
N ILE A 92 13.02 5.35 0.72
CA ILE A 92 13.19 6.71 0.20
C ILE A 92 12.28 7.67 0.94
N ALA A 93 11.01 7.30 1.13
CA ALA A 93 10.08 8.16 1.84
C ALA A 93 10.51 8.41 3.27
N ALA A 94 11.02 7.37 3.95
CA ALA A 94 11.50 7.50 5.32
C ALA A 94 12.71 8.41 5.40
N LEU A 95 13.65 8.27 4.46
CA LEU A 95 14.85 9.11 4.44
C LEU A 95 14.49 10.55 4.11
N GLN A 96 13.56 10.78 3.20
CA GLN A 96 13.10 12.12 2.89
C GLN A 96 12.47 12.78 4.11
N ALA A 97 11.69 12.02 4.88
CA ALA A 97 11.08 12.55 6.09
C ALA A 97 12.14 12.93 7.11
N GLN A 98 13.20 12.12 7.24
CA GLN A 98 14.30 12.44 8.14
C GLN A 98 15.02 13.71 7.72
N LEU A 99 15.27 13.88 6.43
CA LEU A 99 15.91 15.08 5.91
C LEU A 99 15.06 16.31 6.19
N GLN A 100 13.76 16.22 6.00
CA GLN A 100 12.87 17.33 6.26
C GLN A 100 12.87 17.72 7.73
N ARG A 101 12.89 16.73 8.63
CA ARG A 101 12.97 17.01 10.05
C ARG A 101 14.28 17.67 10.43
N SER A 102 15.37 17.21 9.85
CA SER A 102 16.68 17.81 10.10
C SER A 102 16.74 19.23 9.60
N ALA A 103 16.18 19.49 8.42
CA ALA A 103 16.19 20.82 7.84
C ALA A 103 15.33 21.77 8.66
N ALA A 104 14.28 21.28 9.28
CA ALA A 104 13.39 22.12 10.06
C ALA A 104 14.03 22.57 11.36
N CYS A 105 15.02 21.87 11.83
CA CYS A 105 15.76 22.27 13.02
C CYS A 105 16.84 23.28 12.66
#